data_ab45a4e2714303e6fee4b00ef0a3f6bd
#
_entry.id   ab45a4e2714303e6fee4b00ef0a3f6bd
#
_cell.length_a   1.000
_cell.length_b   1.000
_cell.length_c   1.000
_cell.angle_alpha   90.00
_cell.angle_beta   90.00
_cell.angle_gamma   90.00
#
_symmetry.space_group_name_H-M   'P 1'
#
loop_
_entity.id
_entity.type
_entity.pdbx_description
1 polymer ?
#
loop_
_entity_poly.entity_id
_entity_poly.type
_entity_poly.pdbx_seq_one_letter_code
_entity_poly.pdbx_strand_id
1 'polypeptide(L)' 'MRFKIVDNREEGQQRVISKYLYLPKRIGDERRWLERCKIKQTLYYMFDVTCGSTWWEWRDSEWVEDVL' A
#
# COMPACT_ATOMS: atom_id res chain seq x y z
N MET A 1 17.43 2.39 -9.02
CA MET A 1 16.27 3.26 -9.26
C MET A 1 15.83 3.92 -7.97
N ARG A 2 15.63 5.21 -8.01
CA ARG A 2 15.25 5.96 -6.81
C ARG A 2 13.88 6.57 -7.01
N PHE A 3 13.11 6.57 -5.93
CA PHE A 3 11.76 7.13 -5.95
C PHE A 3 11.65 8.24 -4.92
N LYS A 4 10.87 9.24 -5.27
CA LYS A 4 10.55 10.31 -4.35
C LYS A 4 9.03 10.46 -4.32
N ILE A 5 8.47 10.52 -3.13
CA ILE A 5 7.06 10.77 -2.96
C ILE A 5 6.85 12.26 -3.05
N VAL A 6 6.03 12.67 -4.00
CA VAL A 6 5.77 14.09 -4.25
C VAL A 6 4.42 14.44 -3.64
N ASP A 7 4.38 15.52 -2.88
CA ASP A 7 3.15 15.98 -2.28
C ASP A 7 2.17 16.41 -3.37
N ASN A 8 0.93 15.97 -3.23
CA ASN A 8 -0.11 16.23 -4.19
C ASN A 8 -1.44 16.19 -3.45
N ARG A 9 -2.44 16.91 -3.96
CA ARG A 9 -3.74 16.98 -3.30
C ARG A 9 -4.41 15.64 -3.12
N GLU A 10 -4.08 14.64 -3.96
CA GLU A 10 -4.63 13.30 -3.85
C GLU A 10 -3.79 12.39 -2.98
N GLU A 11 -2.58 12.83 -2.64
CA GLU A 11 -1.69 12.03 -1.82
C GLU A 11 -2.24 11.88 -0.41
N GLY A 12 -2.07 10.69 0.13
CA GLY A 12 -2.58 10.40 1.47
C GLY A 12 -3.97 9.82 1.49
N GLN A 13 -4.64 9.76 0.34
CA GLN A 13 -5.95 9.13 0.27
C GLN A 13 -5.82 7.66 0.66
N GLN A 14 -6.80 7.15 1.39
CA GLN A 14 -6.74 5.79 1.91
C GLN A 14 -7.94 4.97 1.46
N ARG A 15 -7.72 3.67 1.37
CA ARG A 15 -8.79 2.73 1.08
C ARG A 15 -8.50 1.41 1.79
N VAL A 16 -9.54 0.61 1.97
CA VAL A 16 -9.42 -0.73 2.53
C VAL A 16 -9.80 -1.73 1.46
N ILE A 17 -8.93 -2.69 1.22
CA ILE A 17 -9.20 -3.77 0.29
C ILE A 17 -9.27 -5.08 1.04
N SER A 18 -10.01 -6.04 0.49
CA SER A 18 -10.13 -7.38 1.03
C SER A 18 -9.55 -8.34 0.00
N LYS A 19 -8.63 -9.20 0.44
CA LYS A 19 -8.06 -10.19 -0.46
C LYS A 19 -7.66 -11.44 0.30
N TYR A 20 -7.62 -12.56 -0.41
CA TYR A 20 -7.12 -13.81 0.13
C TYR A 20 -5.62 -13.91 -0.17
N LEU A 21 -4.84 -14.22 0.84
CA LEU A 21 -3.38 -14.31 0.70
C LEU A 21 -2.99 -15.74 0.41
N TYR A 22 -2.47 -15.98 -0.78
CA TYR A 22 -1.94 -17.29 -1.15
C TYR A 22 -0.49 -17.46 -0.75
N LEU A 23 0.23 -16.35 -0.62
CA LEU A 23 1.64 -16.33 -0.23
C LEU A 23 1.79 -15.47 1.01
N PRO A 24 2.82 -15.75 1.83
CA PRO A 24 3.07 -14.92 3.00
C PRO A 24 3.24 -13.45 2.61
N LYS A 25 2.61 -12.58 3.38
CA LYS A 25 2.72 -11.14 3.18
C LYS A 25 2.95 -10.47 4.53
N ARG A 26 3.97 -9.64 4.58
CA ARG A 26 4.32 -8.92 5.79
C ARG A 26 4.01 -7.44 5.63
N ILE A 27 3.32 -6.89 6.62
CA ILE A 27 3.09 -5.45 6.71
C ILE A 27 3.45 -5.07 8.13
N GLY A 28 4.44 -4.18 8.28
CA GLY A 28 4.96 -3.85 9.59
C GLY A 28 5.62 -5.07 10.23
N ASP A 29 5.22 -5.38 11.43
CA ASP A 29 5.79 -6.50 12.17
C ASP A 29 4.96 -7.78 12.07
N GLU A 30 3.83 -7.71 11.39
CA GLU A 30 2.91 -8.85 11.32
C GLU A 30 2.91 -9.45 9.93
N ARG A 31 3.00 -10.78 9.86
CA ARG A 31 2.92 -11.53 8.62
C ARG A 31 1.70 -12.42 8.66
N ARG A 32 0.94 -12.40 7.56
CA ARG A 32 -0.25 -13.24 7.42
C ARG A 32 -0.16 -14.08 6.16
N TRP A 33 -0.81 -15.21 6.19
CA TRP A 33 -0.68 -16.21 5.14
C TRP A 33 -1.89 -17.12 5.14
N LEU A 34 -2.35 -17.49 3.95
CA LEU A 34 -3.43 -18.43 3.75
C LEU A 34 -4.71 -18.04 4.50
N GLU A 35 -5.07 -16.77 4.41
CA GLU A 35 -6.29 -16.28 5.01
C GLU A 35 -6.80 -15.06 4.25
N ARG A 36 -8.08 -14.77 4.43
CA ARG A 36 -8.67 -13.57 3.87
C ARG A 36 -8.39 -12.41 4.84
N CYS A 37 -7.80 -11.38 4.31
CA CYS A 37 -7.40 -10.23 5.13
C CYS A 37 -7.91 -8.95 4.53
N LYS A 38 -8.07 -7.95 5.38
CA LYS A 38 -8.32 -6.59 4.95
C LYS A 38 -7.06 -5.78 5.15
N ILE A 39 -6.72 -5.00 4.15
CA ILE A 39 -5.49 -4.23 4.13
C ILE A 39 -5.84 -2.78 3.83
N LYS A 40 -5.34 -1.90 4.67
CA LYS A 40 -5.46 -0.47 4.44
C LYS A 40 -4.33 -0.04 3.52
N GLN A 41 -4.69 0.63 2.45
CA GLN A 41 -3.72 1.14 1.49
C GLN A 41 -3.75 2.65 1.47
N THR A 42 -2.60 3.23 1.22
CA THR A 42 -2.44 4.67 1.09
C THR A 42 -1.96 4.98 -0.31
N LEU A 43 -2.52 6.02 -0.90
CA LEU A 43 -2.17 6.44 -2.25
C LEU A 43 -0.97 7.39 -2.20
N TYR A 44 0.05 7.07 -3.00
CA TYR A 44 1.24 7.88 -3.13
C TYR A 44 1.42 8.34 -4.56
N TYR A 45 1.86 9.56 -4.72
CA TYR A 45 2.29 10.07 -6.00
C TYR A 45 3.79 9.86 -6.11
N MET A 46 4.19 8.99 -7.03
CA MET A 46 5.57 8.55 -7.14
C MET A 46 6.27 9.26 -8.29
N PHE A 47 7.54 9.52 -8.09
CA PHE A 47 8.37 10.18 -9.08
C PHE A 47 9.69 9.42 -9.18
N ASP A 48 10.05 9.02 -10.40
CA ASP A 48 11.34 8.36 -10.63
C ASP A 48 12.36 9.44 -11.01
N VAL A 49 13.27 9.71 -10.11
CA VAL A 49 14.27 10.77 -10.33
C VAL A 49 15.26 10.44 -11.43
N THR A 50 15.32 9.17 -11.85
CA THR A 50 16.24 8.75 -12.90
C THR A 50 15.75 9.15 -14.28
N CYS A 51 14.47 8.95 -14.56
CA CYS A 51 13.91 9.20 -15.88
C CYS A 51 12.80 10.24 -15.90
N GLY A 52 12.41 10.75 -14.74
CA GLY A 52 11.38 11.78 -14.65
C GLY A 52 9.96 11.28 -14.81
N SER A 53 9.75 9.98 -14.80
CA SER A 53 8.42 9.39 -14.89
C SER A 53 7.67 9.57 -13.59
N THR A 54 6.35 9.73 -13.69
CA THR A 54 5.49 9.85 -12.52
C THR A 54 4.31 8.91 -12.65
N TRP A 55 3.80 8.47 -11.51
CA TRP A 55 2.61 7.61 -11.47
C TRP A 55 2.01 7.64 -10.08
N TRP A 56 0.76 7.16 -9.98
CA TRP A 56 0.07 6.98 -8.70
C TRP A 56 0.13 5.52 -8.33
N GLU A 57 0.37 5.25 -7.04
CA GLU A 57 0.54 3.89 -6.57
C GLU A 57 -0.13 3.71 -5.22
N TRP A 58 -0.93 2.66 -5.10
CA TRP A 58 -1.48 2.25 -3.82
C TRP A 58 -0.48 1.34 -3.12
N ARG A 59 -0.15 1.67 -1.89
CA ARG A 59 0.77 0.86 -1.10
C ARG A 59 0.10 0.38 0.16
N ASP A 60 0.40 -0.86 0.54
CA ASP A 60 -0.13 -1.45 1.75
C ASP A 60 0.46 -0.73 2.96
N SER A 61 -0.41 -0.24 3.84
CA SER A 61 0.01 0.52 5.01
C SER A 61 -0.08 -0.29 6.29
N GLU A 62 -1.21 -1.00 6.49
CA GLU A 62 -1.38 -1.78 7.71
C GLU A 62 -2.49 -2.80 7.54
N TRP A 63 -2.47 -3.81 8.40
CA TRP A 63 -3.56 -4.76 8.49
C TRP A 63 -4.76 -4.11 9.16
N VAL A 64 -5.95 -4.45 8.70
CA VAL A 64 -7.19 -3.96 9.30
C VAL A 64 -7.83 -5.13 10.03
N GLU A 65 -8.07 -4.94 11.32
CA GLU A 65 -8.73 -5.96 12.12
C GLU A 65 -10.22 -5.93 11.86
N ASP A 66 -10.79 -7.11 11.72
CA ASP A 66 -12.21 -7.27 11.50
C ASP A 66 -12.87 -7.34 12.87
N VAL A 67 -13.30 -6.21 13.37
CA VAL A 67 -13.93 -6.17 14.69
C VAL A 67 -15.43 -6.38 14.52
N LEU A 68 -15.93 -7.39 15.16
CA LEU A 68 -17.35 -7.68 15.14
C LEU A 68 -18.06 -7.04 16.33
#